data_3d9942d31ebac8c2a9bafcf824355774
#
_entry.id   3d9942d31ebac8c2a9bafcf824355774
#
_cell.length_a   1.000
_cell.length_b   1.000
_cell.length_c   1.000
_cell.angle_alpha   90.00
_cell.angle_beta   90.00
_cell.angle_gamma   90.00
#
_symmetry.space_group_name_H-M   'P 1'
#
loop_
_entity.id
_entity.type
_entity.pdbx_description
1 polymer ?
#
loop_
_entity_poly.entity_id
_entity_poly.type
_entity_poly.pdbx_seq_one_letter_code
_entity_poly.pdbx_strand_id
1 'polypeptide(L)'
;MAPVELYDVTIVGGGPAGCALAGALSATKAFEGMSIALVDSGKLCDLREWKPPLDTYLPRTLQITASNKSFLEDRGLWDRCYTDRVQPYNRAVVTDALGRGVVDLAASDTPEPEQHGASVAYMVETKNFVSGLLQSINSSEGHVDIFERDKVVSIDNGSADMVTNKDNTISRFPVVNLSSKQKLRTRILVGADGVNSCVRKYAGIGTYGNEYSQFGLVATLCLEELNRTAYQRFLPTGPIAMLPFPGGFANLVWSLDIDLIQLLKAVPESLFACLVNAAFRLPPHEMQHLYDLVRDGASESEIAAETKWRLEVYERNNSGHPDPSLFPPKIAAISPKSRTSFPLRMRMVDNLTAERIALIGDAGHVMHPLAGQGLNMGLEDVQCLVDVLKQAVLAGEDIGACSVLSRYNKHRYVRNLAMQGIVDKIWHIFGTSSYPLVAARSLIMNGLDVLPTAKRFLIRNTMA
;
A
#
# COMPACT_ATOMS: atom_id res chain seq x y z
N MET A 1 -24.35 -33.57 10.20
CA MET A 1 -23.90 -32.19 9.99
C MET A 1 -22.48 -32.12 10.52
N ALA A 2 -21.53 -31.52 9.81
CA ALA A 2 -20.20 -31.27 10.37
C ALA A 2 -20.36 -30.40 11.61
N PRO A 3 -19.59 -30.66 12.70
CA PRO A 3 -19.61 -29.81 13.88
C PRO A 3 -19.24 -28.39 13.50
N VAL A 4 -19.91 -27.42 14.06
CA VAL A 4 -19.59 -25.99 13.87
C VAL A 4 -18.49 -25.64 14.86
N GLU A 5 -17.29 -25.37 14.38
CA GLU A 5 -16.17 -24.97 15.24
C GLU A 5 -16.31 -23.51 15.67
N LEU A 6 -16.05 -23.26 16.96
CA LEU A 6 -16.10 -21.92 17.53
C LEU A 6 -14.68 -21.34 17.58
N TYR A 7 -14.51 -20.18 16.96
CA TYR A 7 -13.30 -19.38 17.00
C TYR A 7 -13.51 -18.09 17.78
N ASP A 8 -12.49 -17.65 18.49
CA ASP A 8 -12.52 -16.32 19.11
C ASP A 8 -12.41 -15.23 18.06
N VAL A 9 -11.51 -15.42 17.07
CA VAL A 9 -11.30 -14.48 15.95
C VAL A 9 -11.27 -15.25 14.64
N THR A 10 -12.12 -14.86 13.67
CA THR A 10 -12.00 -15.33 12.29
C THR A 10 -11.63 -14.17 11.39
N ILE A 11 -10.53 -14.31 10.64
CA ILE A 11 -10.00 -13.32 9.71
C ILE A 11 -10.26 -13.83 8.29
N VAL A 12 -10.97 -13.07 7.49
CA VAL A 12 -11.21 -13.38 6.07
C VAL A 12 -10.30 -12.51 5.21
N GLY A 13 -9.39 -13.16 4.50
CA GLY A 13 -8.37 -12.57 3.63
C GLY A 13 -6.96 -12.77 4.14
N GLY A 14 -6.15 -13.56 3.43
CA GLY A 14 -4.73 -13.86 3.68
C GLY A 14 -3.78 -12.90 2.95
N GLY A 15 -4.21 -11.67 2.71
CA GLY A 15 -3.36 -10.59 2.21
C GLY A 15 -2.44 -10.01 3.31
N PRO A 16 -1.65 -8.96 2.99
CA PRO A 16 -0.71 -8.36 3.93
C PRO A 16 -1.33 -7.98 5.28
N ALA A 17 -2.49 -7.31 5.28
CA ALA A 17 -3.15 -6.88 6.51
C ALA A 17 -3.72 -8.07 7.32
N GLY A 18 -4.34 -9.06 6.65
CA GLY A 18 -4.90 -10.23 7.34
C GLY A 18 -3.82 -11.12 7.95
N CYS A 19 -2.73 -11.39 7.21
CA CYS A 19 -1.58 -12.11 7.75
C CYS A 19 -0.90 -11.35 8.90
N ALA A 20 -0.76 -10.02 8.78
CA ALA A 20 -0.21 -9.21 9.86
C ALA A 20 -1.09 -9.24 11.12
N LEU A 21 -2.44 -9.21 10.96
CA LEU A 21 -3.35 -9.34 12.09
C LEU A 21 -3.25 -10.71 12.74
N ALA A 22 -3.30 -11.80 11.95
CA ALA A 22 -3.17 -13.16 12.47
C ALA A 22 -1.87 -13.34 13.23
N GLY A 23 -0.75 -12.88 12.67
CA GLY A 23 0.55 -12.92 13.31
C GLY A 23 0.62 -12.05 14.59
N ALA A 24 0.09 -10.83 14.56
CA ALA A 24 0.11 -9.94 15.71
C ALA A 24 -0.75 -10.46 16.88
N LEU A 25 -1.90 -11.09 16.59
CA LEU A 25 -2.71 -11.73 17.62
C LEU A 25 -1.97 -12.94 18.21
N SER A 26 -1.41 -13.81 17.37
CA SER A 26 -0.71 -15.02 17.84
C SER A 26 0.57 -14.72 18.64
N ALA A 27 1.25 -13.60 18.36
CA ALA A 27 2.45 -13.15 19.05
C ALA A 27 2.16 -12.38 20.34
N THR A 28 0.91 -12.02 20.60
CA THR A 28 0.54 -11.18 21.76
C THR A 28 0.05 -12.05 22.92
N LYS A 29 0.78 -12.09 24.02
CA LYS A 29 0.52 -12.92 25.21
C LYS A 29 -0.93 -12.81 25.74
N ALA A 30 -1.59 -11.67 25.61
CA ALA A 30 -2.96 -11.49 26.07
C ALA A 30 -3.98 -12.37 25.33
N PHE A 31 -3.63 -12.91 24.17
CA PHE A 31 -4.46 -13.80 23.36
C PHE A 31 -4.03 -15.27 23.43
N GLU A 32 -3.14 -15.62 24.35
CA GLU A 32 -2.74 -16.99 24.60
C GLU A 32 -3.96 -17.85 24.94
N GLY A 33 -4.11 -18.99 24.27
CA GLY A 33 -5.27 -19.88 24.41
C GLY A 33 -6.51 -19.48 23.61
N MET A 34 -6.50 -18.34 22.91
CA MET A 34 -7.59 -17.97 21.98
C MET A 34 -7.42 -18.70 20.64
N SER A 35 -8.56 -19.13 20.09
CA SER A 35 -8.63 -19.78 18.78
C SER A 35 -8.76 -18.74 17.66
N ILE A 36 -7.84 -18.76 16.71
CA ILE A 36 -7.77 -17.82 15.59
C ILE A 36 -7.86 -18.61 14.27
N ALA A 37 -8.77 -18.20 13.38
CA ALA A 37 -8.88 -18.74 12.02
C ALA A 37 -8.49 -17.67 10.99
N LEU A 38 -7.64 -18.05 10.02
CA LEU A 38 -7.31 -17.25 8.84
C LEU A 38 -7.84 -17.96 7.60
N VAL A 39 -8.77 -17.34 6.88
CA VAL A 39 -9.43 -17.92 5.69
C VAL A 39 -8.99 -17.17 4.44
N ASP A 40 -8.52 -17.89 3.42
CA ASP A 40 -8.20 -17.32 2.11
C ASP A 40 -8.53 -18.28 0.96
N SER A 41 -9.01 -17.73 -0.15
CA SER A 41 -9.30 -18.49 -1.37
C SER A 41 -8.05 -18.87 -2.17
N GLY A 42 -6.93 -18.24 -1.89
CA GLY A 42 -5.63 -18.49 -2.52
C GLY A 42 -4.84 -19.62 -1.85
N LYS A 43 -3.70 -19.92 -2.42
CA LYS A 43 -2.74 -20.90 -1.90
C LYS A 43 -1.73 -20.20 -1.00
N LEU A 44 -2.00 -20.14 0.28
CA LEU A 44 -1.09 -19.51 1.25
C LEU A 44 0.17 -20.33 1.48
N CYS A 45 0.12 -21.65 1.36
CA CYS A 45 1.30 -22.52 1.44
C CYS A 45 2.34 -22.19 0.36
N ASP A 46 1.91 -21.95 -0.90
CA ASP A 46 2.82 -21.56 -1.98
C ASP A 46 3.49 -20.20 -1.69
N LEU A 47 2.79 -19.28 -1.02
CA LEU A 47 3.34 -18.01 -0.57
C LEU A 47 4.30 -18.17 0.61
N ARG A 48 3.99 -19.04 1.56
CA ARG A 48 4.85 -19.34 2.71
C ARG A 48 6.19 -19.94 2.27
N GLU A 49 6.18 -20.79 1.25
CA GLU A 49 7.36 -21.45 0.69
C GLU A 49 8.02 -20.65 -0.45
N TRP A 50 7.52 -19.45 -0.70
CA TRP A 50 8.05 -18.60 -1.78
C TRP A 50 9.54 -18.33 -1.60
N LYS A 51 10.27 -18.49 -2.72
CA LYS A 51 11.69 -18.12 -2.81
C LYS A 51 11.84 -16.98 -3.80
N PRO A 52 12.68 -15.99 -3.47
CA PRO A 52 12.89 -14.87 -4.36
C PRO A 52 13.60 -15.29 -5.65
N PRO A 53 13.24 -14.72 -6.81
CA PRO A 53 14.03 -14.87 -8.03
C PRO A 53 15.40 -14.21 -7.82
N LEU A 54 16.47 -14.81 -8.38
CA LEU A 54 17.84 -14.36 -8.15
C LEU A 54 18.16 -13.03 -8.88
N ASP A 55 17.67 -12.85 -10.10
CA ASP A 55 18.14 -11.81 -11.02
C ASP A 55 17.10 -10.70 -11.27
N THR A 56 16.01 -10.64 -10.51
CA THR A 56 14.96 -9.65 -10.71
C THR A 56 14.14 -9.43 -9.46
N TYR A 57 13.31 -8.38 -9.49
CA TYR A 57 12.29 -8.09 -8.47
C TYR A 57 10.90 -8.16 -9.08
N LEU A 58 9.93 -8.55 -8.27
CA LEU A 58 8.53 -8.56 -8.68
C LEU A 58 7.98 -7.12 -8.71
N PRO A 59 7.13 -6.78 -9.69
CA PRO A 59 6.62 -5.41 -9.83
C PRO A 59 5.58 -5.01 -8.76
N ARG A 60 5.02 -5.98 -8.04
CA ARG A 60 4.13 -5.70 -6.89
C ARG A 60 4.96 -5.54 -5.64
N THR A 61 5.03 -4.33 -5.17
CA THR A 61 5.87 -3.90 -4.06
C THR A 61 5.08 -3.10 -3.06
N LEU A 62 5.60 -3.00 -1.87
CA LEU A 62 5.03 -2.30 -0.73
C LEU A 62 6.08 -1.34 -0.18
N GLN A 63 5.62 -0.18 0.24
CA GLN A 63 6.38 0.74 1.06
C GLN A 63 5.92 0.56 2.51
N ILE A 64 6.83 0.33 3.43
CA ILE A 64 6.54 0.17 4.85
C ILE A 64 7.23 1.30 5.60
N THR A 65 6.47 2.05 6.40
CA THR A 65 7.00 3.12 7.22
C THR A 65 7.84 2.59 8.38
N ALA A 66 8.71 3.42 8.94
CA ALA A 66 9.57 3.02 10.05
C ALA A 66 8.74 2.59 11.28
N SER A 67 7.64 3.28 11.56
CA SER A 67 6.76 2.95 12.68
C SER A 67 6.06 1.59 12.50
N ASN A 68 5.56 1.30 11.29
CA ASN A 68 4.95 0.01 10.98
C ASN A 68 5.98 -1.13 11.01
N LYS A 69 7.22 -0.87 10.55
CA LYS A 69 8.29 -1.85 10.65
C LYS A 69 8.59 -2.16 12.13
N SER A 70 8.74 -1.15 12.99
CA SER A 70 8.94 -1.34 14.42
C SER A 70 7.81 -2.16 15.06
N PHE A 71 6.56 -1.86 14.73
CA PHE A 71 5.40 -2.64 15.18
C PHE A 71 5.51 -4.13 14.82
N LEU A 72 6.01 -4.43 13.62
CA LEU A 72 6.19 -5.81 13.15
C LEU A 72 7.39 -6.49 13.81
N GLU A 73 8.51 -5.76 13.99
CA GLU A 73 9.71 -6.26 14.67
C GLU A 73 9.45 -6.60 16.14
N ASP A 74 8.75 -5.73 16.87
CA ASP A 74 8.36 -5.94 18.27
C ASP A 74 7.56 -7.24 18.49
N ARG A 75 7.01 -7.80 17.42
CA ARG A 75 6.20 -9.04 17.43
C ARG A 75 6.84 -10.20 16.68
N GLY A 76 8.10 -10.06 16.25
CA GLY A 76 8.81 -11.09 15.49
C GLY A 76 8.21 -11.39 14.11
N LEU A 77 7.42 -10.45 13.55
CA LEU A 77 6.74 -10.63 12.26
C LEU A 77 7.59 -10.19 11.07
N TRP A 78 8.67 -9.46 11.33
CA TRP A 78 9.60 -8.99 10.31
C TRP A 78 10.78 -9.94 10.07
N ASP A 79 11.16 -10.74 11.07
CA ASP A 79 12.41 -11.49 11.11
C ASP A 79 12.52 -12.59 10.04
N ARG A 80 11.38 -13.02 9.49
CA ARG A 80 11.31 -14.05 8.44
C ARG A 80 11.26 -13.48 7.02
N CYS A 81 11.27 -12.16 6.88
CA CYS A 81 11.44 -11.54 5.57
C CYS A 81 12.88 -11.71 5.06
N TYR A 82 13.03 -11.87 3.73
CA TYR A 82 14.35 -11.82 3.09
C TYR A 82 14.87 -10.37 3.14
N THR A 83 15.69 -10.07 4.15
CA THR A 83 16.16 -8.70 4.46
C THR A 83 17.13 -8.15 3.42
N ASP A 84 17.88 -9.01 2.72
CA ASP A 84 18.73 -8.66 1.59
C ASP A 84 17.96 -8.13 0.37
N ARG A 85 16.64 -8.35 0.35
CA ARG A 85 15.71 -7.84 -0.66
C ARG A 85 14.87 -6.66 -0.18
N VAL A 86 15.10 -6.18 1.01
CA VAL A 86 14.47 -4.97 1.57
C VAL A 86 15.38 -3.79 1.33
N GLN A 87 14.86 -2.72 0.73
CA GLN A 87 15.61 -1.48 0.52
C GLN A 87 15.13 -0.40 1.48
N PRO A 88 15.90 -0.10 2.53
CA PRO A 88 15.72 1.16 3.26
C PRO A 88 16.11 2.33 2.36
N TYR A 89 15.33 3.40 2.38
CA TYR A 89 15.71 4.64 1.74
C TYR A 89 15.60 5.82 2.73
N ASN A 90 16.51 6.76 2.57
CA ASN A 90 16.71 7.85 3.52
C ASN A 90 16.36 9.23 2.95
N ARG A 91 15.95 9.28 1.67
CA ARG A 91 15.58 10.52 0.98
C ARG A 91 14.43 10.29 0.03
N ALA A 92 13.52 11.26 -0.05
CA ALA A 92 12.43 11.29 -1.02
C ALA A 92 12.36 12.67 -1.67
N VAL A 93 12.46 12.71 -3.00
CA VAL A 93 12.43 13.93 -3.79
C VAL A 93 11.12 13.99 -4.56
N VAL A 94 10.36 15.06 -4.35
CA VAL A 94 9.08 15.31 -5.03
C VAL A 94 9.17 16.56 -5.87
N THR A 95 8.85 16.47 -7.16
CA THR A 95 8.95 17.57 -8.13
C THR A 95 7.65 17.80 -8.90
N ASP A 96 7.41 19.04 -9.33
CA ASP A 96 6.30 19.43 -10.20
C ASP A 96 6.80 19.64 -11.64
N ALA A 97 6.17 18.98 -12.62
CA ALA A 97 6.57 19.08 -14.02
C ALA A 97 6.08 20.36 -14.71
N LEU A 98 5.02 20.99 -14.23
CA LEU A 98 4.49 22.26 -14.76
C LEU A 98 5.09 23.48 -14.05
N GLY A 99 5.40 23.34 -12.78
CA GLY A 99 5.99 24.39 -11.96
C GLY A 99 7.46 24.14 -11.63
N ARG A 100 7.97 24.95 -10.71
CA ARG A 100 9.34 24.83 -10.15
C ARG A 100 9.30 24.36 -8.69
N GLY A 101 8.19 23.71 -8.29
CA GLY A 101 8.05 23.21 -6.94
C GLY A 101 8.90 21.97 -6.70
N VAL A 102 9.68 22.00 -5.61
CA VAL A 102 10.48 20.87 -5.15
C VAL A 102 10.25 20.69 -3.65
N VAL A 103 10.17 19.46 -3.20
CA VAL A 103 10.22 19.09 -1.78
C VAL A 103 11.22 17.94 -1.66
N ASP A 104 12.27 18.18 -0.89
CA ASP A 104 13.33 17.21 -0.62
C ASP A 104 13.26 16.80 0.86
N LEU A 105 12.79 15.59 1.09
CA LEU A 105 12.60 15.02 2.42
C LEU A 105 13.74 14.07 2.74
N ALA A 106 14.45 14.31 3.83
CA ALA A 106 15.53 13.44 4.30
C ALA A 106 15.18 12.80 5.64
N ALA A 107 15.76 11.65 5.92
CA ALA A 107 15.58 10.95 7.19
C ALA A 107 16.07 11.80 8.39
N SER A 108 17.03 12.70 8.18
CA SER A 108 17.45 13.70 9.17
C SER A 108 16.34 14.67 9.58
N ASP A 109 15.30 14.82 8.75
CA ASP A 109 14.15 15.67 9.03
C ASP A 109 13.11 14.95 9.92
N THR A 110 13.29 13.65 10.24
CA THR A 110 12.39 12.91 11.13
C THR A 110 12.48 13.42 12.57
N PRO A 111 11.38 13.35 13.35
CA PRO A 111 11.37 13.80 14.75
C PRO A 111 12.32 13.02 15.67
N GLU A 112 12.59 11.76 15.37
CA GLU A 112 13.38 10.83 16.18
C GLU A 112 14.33 10.00 15.30
N PRO A 113 15.34 10.64 14.68
CA PRO A 113 16.24 9.94 13.75
C PRO A 113 17.06 8.83 14.41
N GLU A 114 17.27 8.89 15.73
CA GLU A 114 18.06 7.91 16.47
C GLU A 114 17.27 6.64 16.85
N GLN A 115 15.93 6.73 16.99
CA GLN A 115 15.11 5.61 17.46
C GLN A 115 14.68 4.65 16.33
N HIS A 116 14.55 5.14 15.09
CA HIS A 116 14.05 4.35 13.96
C HIS A 116 15.09 4.02 12.90
N GLY A 117 16.38 4.24 13.18
CA GLY A 117 17.42 4.19 12.15
C GLY A 117 17.21 5.26 11.08
N ALA A 118 18.24 5.69 10.39
CA ALA A 118 18.19 6.81 9.44
C ALA A 118 17.43 6.50 8.13
N SER A 119 16.20 5.98 8.21
CA SER A 119 15.40 5.60 7.03
C SER A 119 14.02 6.25 7.06
N VAL A 120 13.60 6.79 5.93
CA VAL A 120 12.24 7.35 5.72
C VAL A 120 11.22 6.21 5.65
N ALA A 121 11.51 5.17 4.87
CA ALA A 121 10.69 3.97 4.76
C ALA A 121 11.51 2.80 4.14
N TYR A 122 10.86 1.67 3.99
CA TYR A 122 11.43 0.42 3.50
C TYR A 122 10.61 -0.11 2.33
N MET A 123 11.28 -0.38 1.21
CA MET A 123 10.67 -1.04 0.06
C MET A 123 10.83 -2.53 0.16
N VAL A 124 9.75 -3.27 -0.05
CA VAL A 124 9.72 -4.74 -0.01
C VAL A 124 8.76 -5.29 -1.06
N GLU A 125 9.07 -6.45 -1.62
CA GLU A 125 8.14 -7.16 -2.50
C GLU A 125 6.95 -7.69 -1.69
N THR A 126 5.74 -7.56 -2.22
CA THR A 126 4.52 -8.06 -1.54
C THR A 126 4.63 -9.53 -1.16
N LYS A 127 5.20 -10.36 -2.05
CA LYS A 127 5.37 -11.80 -1.76
C LYS A 127 6.39 -12.06 -0.66
N ASN A 128 7.49 -11.31 -0.62
CA ASN A 128 8.48 -11.39 0.46
C ASN A 128 7.82 -11.09 1.81
N PHE A 129 7.08 -9.99 1.89
CA PHE A 129 6.41 -9.58 3.11
C PHE A 129 5.37 -10.60 3.59
N VAL A 130 4.46 -11.05 2.71
CA VAL A 130 3.43 -12.04 3.06
C VAL A 130 4.06 -13.39 3.42
N SER A 131 5.10 -13.83 2.70
CA SER A 131 5.85 -15.04 3.02
C SER A 131 6.44 -14.97 4.44
N GLY A 132 7.10 -13.87 4.78
CA GLY A 132 7.66 -13.66 6.12
C GLY A 132 6.59 -13.72 7.21
N LEU A 133 5.45 -13.06 7.01
CA LEU A 133 4.33 -13.10 7.95
C LEU A 133 3.78 -14.52 8.14
N LEU A 134 3.55 -15.28 7.07
CA LEU A 134 3.06 -16.66 7.13
C LEU A 134 4.02 -17.60 7.82
N GLN A 135 5.34 -17.42 7.63
CA GLN A 135 6.36 -18.18 8.33
C GLN A 135 6.39 -17.84 9.82
N SER A 136 6.21 -16.58 10.19
CA SER A 136 6.15 -16.12 11.59
C SER A 136 4.92 -16.69 12.30
N ILE A 137 3.74 -16.68 11.67
CA ILE A 137 2.52 -17.29 12.21
C ILE A 137 2.74 -18.76 12.53
N ASN A 138 3.37 -19.51 11.63
CA ASN A 138 3.60 -20.96 11.81
C ASN A 138 4.63 -21.29 12.91
N SER A 139 5.50 -20.35 13.25
CA SER A 139 6.54 -20.51 14.30
C SER A 139 6.15 -19.92 15.65
N SER A 140 5.01 -19.22 15.75
CA SER A 140 4.54 -18.65 16.99
C SER A 140 3.95 -19.71 17.93
N GLU A 141 4.00 -19.45 19.24
CA GLU A 141 3.38 -20.32 20.26
C GLU A 141 1.84 -20.29 20.21
N GLY A 142 1.28 -19.23 19.63
CA GLY A 142 -0.16 -19.07 19.42
C GLY A 142 -0.64 -19.86 18.21
N HIS A 143 -1.70 -20.67 18.38
CA HIS A 143 -2.25 -21.47 17.30
C HIS A 143 -3.16 -20.65 16.40
N VAL A 144 -2.87 -20.65 15.08
CA VAL A 144 -3.70 -20.08 14.04
C VAL A 144 -4.06 -21.15 13.02
N ASP A 145 -5.34 -21.47 12.91
CA ASP A 145 -5.84 -22.39 11.87
C ASP A 145 -5.94 -21.67 10.53
N ILE A 146 -5.21 -22.16 9.52
CA ILE A 146 -5.19 -21.58 8.19
C ILE A 146 -6.05 -22.39 7.24
N PHE A 147 -7.15 -21.81 6.78
CA PHE A 147 -8.05 -22.34 5.76
C PHE A 147 -7.69 -21.73 4.42
N GLU A 148 -6.79 -22.37 3.70
CA GLU A 148 -6.35 -21.95 2.37
C GLU A 148 -7.11 -22.65 1.27
N ARG A 149 -7.16 -22.06 0.05
CA ARG A 149 -7.96 -22.53 -1.10
C ARG A 149 -9.43 -22.70 -0.75
N ASP A 150 -9.88 -22.00 0.28
CA ASP A 150 -11.23 -22.11 0.78
C ASP A 150 -11.94 -20.76 0.74
N LYS A 151 -12.92 -20.67 -0.14
CA LYS A 151 -13.65 -19.42 -0.38
C LYS A 151 -14.82 -19.31 0.59
N VAL A 152 -15.01 -18.13 1.15
CA VAL A 152 -16.25 -17.80 1.87
C VAL A 152 -17.40 -17.78 0.87
N VAL A 153 -18.38 -18.68 1.05
CA VAL A 153 -19.57 -18.79 0.20
C VAL A 153 -20.69 -17.90 0.72
N SER A 154 -20.94 -17.96 2.01
CA SER A 154 -21.90 -17.09 2.71
C SER A 154 -21.46 -16.85 4.14
N ILE A 155 -22.04 -15.83 4.74
CA ILE A 155 -21.93 -15.54 6.16
C ILE A 155 -23.34 -15.39 6.68
N ASP A 156 -23.66 -16.14 7.74
CA ASP A 156 -25.01 -16.17 8.31
C ASP A 156 -24.99 -15.71 9.77
N ASN A 157 -26.12 -15.20 10.24
CA ASN A 157 -26.35 -15.00 11.66
C ASN A 157 -26.67 -16.36 12.30
N GLY A 158 -25.81 -16.84 13.18
CA GLY A 158 -26.02 -18.12 13.87
C GLY A 158 -27.39 -18.19 14.54
N SER A 159 -28.18 -19.20 14.19
CA SER A 159 -29.60 -19.27 14.54
C SER A 159 -29.92 -19.97 15.87
N ALA A 160 -28.96 -20.60 16.56
CA ALA A 160 -29.33 -21.56 17.59
C ALA A 160 -28.74 -21.40 19.00
N ASP A 161 -27.58 -20.77 19.18
CA ASP A 161 -26.98 -20.65 20.51
C ASP A 161 -26.87 -19.19 20.90
N MET A 162 -27.90 -18.76 21.62
CA MET A 162 -28.00 -17.40 22.14
C MET A 162 -27.10 -17.25 23.36
N VAL A 163 -26.09 -16.42 23.27
CA VAL A 163 -25.43 -15.91 24.48
C VAL A 163 -26.23 -14.72 24.94
N THR A 164 -26.96 -14.89 26.06
CA THR A 164 -27.64 -13.80 26.71
C THR A 164 -26.61 -12.96 27.46
N ASN A 165 -26.36 -11.75 26.99
CA ASN A 165 -25.56 -10.76 27.73
C ASN A 165 -26.29 -10.35 28.98
N LYS A 166 -25.58 -9.76 29.98
CA LYS A 166 -26.14 -9.25 31.24
C LYS A 166 -27.36 -8.34 31.08
N ASP A 167 -27.54 -7.77 29.89
CA ASP A 167 -28.64 -6.86 29.54
C ASP A 167 -29.79 -7.54 28.80
N ASN A 168 -29.90 -8.88 28.83
CA ASN A 168 -30.89 -9.68 28.11
C ASN A 168 -30.89 -9.51 26.58
N THR A 169 -29.86 -8.94 26.00
CA THR A 169 -29.70 -8.85 24.54
C THR A 169 -29.09 -10.13 24.00
N ILE A 170 -29.74 -10.66 22.97
CA ILE A 170 -29.31 -11.88 22.26
C ILE A 170 -28.22 -11.50 21.26
N SER A 171 -26.96 -11.77 21.60
CA SER A 171 -25.85 -11.60 20.65
C SER A 171 -25.68 -12.85 19.82
N ARG A 172 -25.76 -12.70 18.50
CA ARG A 172 -25.61 -13.80 17.54
C ARG A 172 -24.19 -13.82 16.99
N PHE A 173 -23.50 -14.94 17.13
CA PHE A 173 -22.18 -15.11 16.55
C PHE A 173 -22.27 -15.34 15.04
N PRO A 174 -21.53 -14.59 14.20
CA PRO A 174 -21.46 -14.86 12.78
C PRO A 174 -20.99 -16.29 12.49
N VAL A 175 -21.56 -16.92 11.47
CA VAL A 175 -21.15 -18.22 10.97
C VAL A 175 -20.67 -18.07 9.52
N VAL A 176 -19.39 -18.34 9.30
CA VAL A 176 -18.75 -18.29 7.99
C VAL A 176 -18.86 -19.67 7.35
N ASN A 177 -19.52 -19.76 6.21
CA ASN A 177 -19.66 -20.99 5.44
C ASN A 177 -18.60 -21.03 4.33
N LEU A 178 -17.79 -22.07 4.33
CA LEU A 178 -16.66 -22.24 3.42
C LEU A 178 -17.03 -23.16 2.23
N SER A 179 -16.30 -23.04 1.13
CA SER A 179 -16.49 -23.88 -0.07
C SER A 179 -16.21 -25.36 0.20
N SER A 180 -15.38 -25.69 1.18
CA SER A 180 -15.16 -27.04 1.71
C SER A 180 -16.36 -27.62 2.46
N LYS A 181 -17.42 -26.84 2.66
CA LYS A 181 -18.59 -27.15 3.52
C LYS A 181 -18.30 -27.07 5.02
N GLN A 182 -17.12 -26.65 5.44
CA GLN A 182 -16.84 -26.34 6.84
C GLN A 182 -17.59 -25.07 7.25
N LYS A 183 -17.92 -24.97 8.54
CA LYS A 183 -18.63 -23.83 9.13
C LYS A 183 -17.87 -23.34 10.34
N LEU A 184 -17.43 -22.09 10.28
CA LEU A 184 -16.71 -21.44 11.37
C LEU A 184 -17.64 -20.46 12.06
N ARG A 185 -17.95 -20.68 13.33
CA ARG A 185 -18.63 -19.70 14.19
C ARG A 185 -17.58 -18.83 14.84
N THR A 186 -17.81 -17.55 15.00
CA THR A 186 -16.80 -16.65 15.53
C THR A 186 -17.36 -15.61 16.48
N ARG A 187 -16.59 -15.28 17.54
CA ARG A 187 -16.92 -14.18 18.46
C ARG A 187 -16.73 -12.81 17.81
N ILE A 188 -15.69 -12.69 16.98
CA ILE A 188 -15.44 -11.53 16.12
C ILE A 188 -15.03 -11.98 14.73
N LEU A 189 -15.63 -11.40 13.69
CA LEU A 189 -15.31 -11.60 12.30
C LEU A 189 -14.56 -10.37 11.77
N VAL A 190 -13.34 -10.57 11.28
CA VAL A 190 -12.54 -9.48 10.70
C VAL A 190 -12.46 -9.62 9.18
N GLY A 191 -12.91 -8.59 8.47
CA GLY A 191 -12.77 -8.48 7.02
C GLY A 191 -11.42 -7.85 6.66
N ALA A 192 -10.55 -8.66 6.03
CA ALA A 192 -9.28 -8.28 5.41
C ALA A 192 -9.23 -8.71 3.93
N ASP A 193 -10.41 -8.93 3.33
CA ASP A 193 -10.67 -9.56 2.05
C ASP A 193 -10.72 -8.56 0.87
N GLY A 194 -10.17 -7.37 1.10
CA GLY A 194 -9.87 -6.38 0.06
C GLY A 194 -11.10 -5.62 -0.45
N VAL A 195 -10.91 -4.93 -1.57
CA VAL A 195 -11.87 -3.97 -2.14
C VAL A 195 -13.29 -4.53 -2.36
N ASN A 196 -13.42 -5.82 -2.64
CA ASN A 196 -14.70 -6.48 -2.88
C ASN A 196 -15.23 -7.27 -1.66
N SER A 197 -14.84 -6.87 -0.45
CA SER A 197 -15.10 -7.54 0.81
C SER A 197 -16.51 -8.15 0.92
N CYS A 198 -16.56 -9.46 1.14
CA CYS A 198 -17.82 -10.17 1.45
C CYS A 198 -18.23 -9.94 2.91
N VAL A 199 -17.27 -9.74 3.80
CA VAL A 199 -17.55 -9.40 5.21
C VAL A 199 -18.24 -8.04 5.32
N ARG A 200 -17.74 -7.03 4.59
CA ARG A 200 -18.37 -5.71 4.51
C ARG A 200 -19.82 -5.80 3.98
N LYS A 201 -20.03 -6.57 2.90
CA LYS A 201 -21.37 -6.77 2.32
C LYS A 201 -22.31 -7.43 3.29
N TYR A 202 -21.86 -8.46 4.00
CA TYR A 202 -22.63 -9.12 5.05
C TYR A 202 -23.01 -8.17 6.18
N ALA A 203 -22.08 -7.32 6.61
CA ALA A 203 -22.32 -6.32 7.64
C ALA A 203 -23.29 -5.21 7.22
N GLY A 204 -23.67 -5.14 5.94
CA GLY A 204 -24.50 -4.05 5.41
C GLY A 204 -23.81 -2.69 5.45
N ILE A 205 -22.46 -2.65 5.55
CA ILE A 205 -21.69 -1.42 5.60
C ILE A 205 -21.57 -0.83 4.20
N GLY A 206 -22.10 0.39 4.02
CA GLY A 206 -22.01 1.16 2.80
C GLY A 206 -20.59 1.64 2.49
N THR A 207 -20.38 2.03 1.23
CA THR A 207 -19.12 2.65 0.78
C THR A 207 -19.40 3.88 -0.04
N TYR A 208 -18.54 4.87 0.09
CA TYR A 208 -18.53 6.07 -0.74
C TYR A 208 -17.11 6.33 -1.28
N GLY A 209 -16.99 7.16 -2.28
CA GLY A 209 -15.71 7.52 -2.90
C GLY A 209 -15.81 7.58 -4.42
N ASN A 210 -14.66 7.81 -5.05
CA ASN A 210 -14.56 8.00 -6.49
C ASN A 210 -13.77 6.86 -7.15
N GLU A 211 -14.20 6.44 -8.32
CA GLU A 211 -13.37 5.68 -9.24
C GLU A 211 -12.63 6.68 -10.12
N TYR A 212 -11.30 6.70 -10.03
CA TYR A 212 -10.51 7.50 -10.96
C TYR A 212 -10.50 6.81 -12.32
N SER A 213 -10.57 7.61 -13.41
CA SER A 213 -10.40 7.08 -14.78
C SER A 213 -8.97 6.61 -15.06
N GLN A 214 -8.10 6.64 -14.06
CA GLN A 214 -6.69 6.35 -14.15
C GLN A 214 -6.34 4.93 -13.68
N PHE A 215 -5.21 4.45 -14.20
CA PHE A 215 -4.60 3.17 -13.87
C PHE A 215 -3.16 3.40 -13.41
N GLY A 216 -2.71 2.56 -12.48
CA GLY A 216 -1.31 2.49 -12.09
C GLY A 216 -0.55 1.52 -13.00
N LEU A 217 0.40 2.02 -13.78
CA LEU A 217 1.38 1.20 -14.51
C LEU A 217 2.57 0.96 -13.59
N VAL A 218 2.91 -0.31 -13.39
CA VAL A 218 4.09 -0.70 -12.61
C VAL A 218 5.05 -1.52 -13.46
N ALA A 219 6.34 -1.35 -13.19
CA ALA A 219 7.40 -2.12 -13.82
C ALA A 219 8.62 -2.19 -12.90
N THR A 220 9.45 -3.21 -13.08
CA THR A 220 10.78 -3.30 -12.46
C THR A 220 11.82 -2.70 -13.40
N LEU A 221 12.54 -1.72 -12.90
CA LEU A 221 13.57 -0.97 -13.62
C LEU A 221 14.97 -1.50 -13.23
N CYS A 222 15.87 -1.58 -14.21
CA CYS A 222 17.30 -1.74 -14.01
C CYS A 222 17.96 -0.37 -14.21
N LEU A 223 18.71 0.11 -13.23
CA LEU A 223 19.34 1.42 -13.21
C LEU A 223 20.81 1.35 -13.62
N GLU A 224 21.34 2.44 -14.18
CA GLU A 224 22.78 2.56 -14.47
C GLU A 224 23.63 2.70 -13.21
N GLU A 225 23.03 3.23 -12.11
CA GLU A 225 23.70 3.48 -10.85
C GLU A 225 22.86 2.99 -9.67
N LEU A 226 23.52 2.72 -8.54
CA LEU A 226 22.83 2.38 -7.28
C LEU A 226 22.01 3.56 -6.79
N ASN A 227 20.80 3.28 -6.32
CA ASN A 227 19.88 4.29 -5.83
C ASN A 227 19.34 3.97 -4.44
N ARG A 228 19.29 4.98 -3.56
CA ARG A 228 18.66 4.91 -2.22
C ARG A 228 17.70 6.07 -1.98
N THR A 229 17.26 6.72 -3.03
CA THR A 229 16.33 7.85 -2.99
C THR A 229 15.05 7.47 -3.72
N ALA A 230 13.91 7.77 -3.13
CA ALA A 230 12.62 7.70 -3.79
C ALA A 230 12.40 9.00 -4.57
N TYR A 231 12.02 8.89 -5.84
CA TYR A 231 11.70 10.04 -6.69
C TYR A 231 10.25 10.01 -7.10
N GLN A 232 9.57 11.14 -6.96
CA GLN A 232 8.21 11.31 -7.46
C GLN A 232 8.12 12.61 -8.26
N ARG A 233 7.50 12.54 -9.43
CA ARG A 233 7.25 13.71 -10.26
C ARG A 233 5.78 13.78 -10.62
N PHE A 234 5.18 14.94 -10.40
CA PHE A 234 3.79 15.21 -10.79
C PHE A 234 3.75 15.71 -12.22
N LEU A 235 3.25 14.87 -13.13
CA LEU A 235 2.97 15.19 -14.52
C LEU A 235 1.48 15.53 -14.68
N PRO A 236 1.06 16.31 -15.68
CA PRO A 236 -0.35 16.53 -15.96
C PRO A 236 -1.15 15.26 -16.29
N THR A 237 -0.47 14.25 -16.83
CA THR A 237 -1.03 12.92 -17.12
C THR A 237 -1.20 12.05 -15.88
N GLY A 238 -0.62 12.45 -14.76
CA GLY A 238 -0.59 11.75 -13.48
C GLY A 238 0.83 11.58 -12.92
N PRO A 239 0.98 11.30 -11.63
CA PRO A 239 2.27 11.17 -10.98
C PRO A 239 3.04 9.93 -11.46
N ILE A 240 4.36 10.10 -11.62
CA ILE A 240 5.33 9.03 -11.85
C ILE A 240 6.26 8.94 -10.64
N ALA A 241 6.51 7.74 -10.14
CA ALA A 241 7.42 7.49 -9.04
C ALA A 241 8.42 6.39 -9.36
N MET A 242 9.67 6.57 -8.91
CA MET A 242 10.73 5.57 -8.91
C MET A 242 11.10 5.29 -7.45
N LEU A 243 10.91 4.06 -7.02
CA LEU A 243 11.16 3.60 -5.66
C LEU A 243 12.34 2.63 -5.65
N PRO A 244 13.37 2.85 -4.81
CA PRO A 244 14.62 2.08 -4.90
C PRO A 244 14.47 0.64 -4.44
N PHE A 245 15.25 -0.26 -5.07
CA PHE A 245 15.49 -1.63 -4.64
C PHE A 245 16.99 -1.93 -4.59
N PRO A 246 17.44 -2.97 -3.85
CA PRO A 246 18.84 -3.34 -3.82
C PRO A 246 19.40 -3.73 -5.20
N GLY A 247 20.71 -3.61 -5.38
CA GLY A 247 21.41 -4.12 -6.56
C GLY A 247 21.18 -3.34 -7.87
N GLY A 248 20.84 -2.04 -7.78
CA GLY A 248 20.60 -1.21 -8.97
C GLY A 248 19.22 -1.43 -9.60
N PHE A 249 18.28 -1.98 -8.85
CA PHE A 249 16.89 -2.09 -9.27
C PHE A 249 16.04 -0.96 -8.70
N ALA A 250 14.90 -0.70 -9.34
CA ALA A 250 13.85 0.17 -8.80
C ALA A 250 12.47 -0.31 -9.25
N ASN A 251 11.45 0.10 -8.52
CA ASN A 251 10.07 -0.08 -8.92
C ASN A 251 9.52 1.22 -9.50
N LEU A 252 8.91 1.13 -10.68
CA LEU A 252 8.14 2.20 -11.29
C LEU A 252 6.68 2.10 -10.86
N VAL A 253 6.11 3.23 -10.48
CA VAL A 253 4.66 3.41 -10.33
C VAL A 253 4.27 4.66 -11.11
N TRP A 254 3.46 4.52 -12.15
CA TRP A 254 3.04 5.63 -13.01
C TRP A 254 1.52 5.64 -13.16
N SER A 255 0.88 6.69 -12.69
CA SER A 255 -0.57 6.88 -12.82
C SER A 255 -0.89 7.51 -14.16
N LEU A 256 -1.73 6.88 -14.97
CA LEU A 256 -2.04 7.27 -16.34
C LEU A 256 -3.47 6.91 -16.72
N ASP A 257 -4.02 7.58 -17.72
CA ASP A 257 -5.26 7.17 -18.36
C ASP A 257 -5.08 5.87 -19.15
N ILE A 258 -6.18 5.17 -19.38
CA ILE A 258 -6.17 3.83 -20.00
C ILE A 258 -5.51 3.83 -21.38
N ASP A 259 -5.70 4.90 -22.16
CA ASP A 259 -5.14 5.01 -23.52
C ASP A 259 -3.59 5.08 -23.50
N LEU A 260 -3.03 5.87 -22.57
CA LEU A 260 -1.57 5.93 -22.37
C LEU A 260 -1.02 4.62 -21.78
N ILE A 261 -1.77 3.95 -20.92
CA ILE A 261 -1.41 2.62 -20.42
C ILE A 261 -1.28 1.61 -21.56
N GLN A 262 -2.27 1.59 -22.47
CA GLN A 262 -2.24 0.69 -23.63
C GLN A 262 -1.07 1.01 -24.54
N LEU A 263 -0.85 2.30 -24.85
CA LEU A 263 0.26 2.78 -25.65
C LEU A 263 1.60 2.33 -25.06
N LEU A 264 1.85 2.62 -23.78
CA LEU A 264 3.11 2.33 -23.11
C LEU A 264 3.33 0.84 -22.84
N LYS A 265 2.29 0.03 -22.82
CA LYS A 265 2.42 -1.44 -22.74
C LYS A 265 2.71 -2.08 -24.08
N ALA A 266 2.32 -1.43 -25.17
CA ALA A 266 2.52 -1.94 -26.54
C ALA A 266 3.95 -1.73 -27.05
N VAL A 267 4.64 -0.67 -26.61
CA VAL A 267 6.02 -0.37 -27.06
C VAL A 267 7.03 -1.40 -26.55
N PRO A 268 8.15 -1.65 -27.28
CA PRO A 268 9.26 -2.47 -26.82
C PRO A 268 9.84 -1.99 -25.49
N GLU A 269 10.48 -2.88 -24.73
CA GLU A 269 11.04 -2.56 -23.41
C GLU A 269 12.13 -1.49 -23.45
N SER A 270 12.95 -1.49 -24.50
CA SER A 270 13.98 -0.47 -24.80
C SER A 270 13.37 0.92 -24.95
N LEU A 271 12.32 1.03 -25.77
CA LEU A 271 11.64 2.31 -25.99
C LEU A 271 10.89 2.76 -24.73
N PHE A 272 10.28 1.82 -23.99
CA PHE A 272 9.65 2.15 -22.71
C PHE A 272 10.65 2.74 -21.71
N ALA A 273 11.88 2.18 -21.61
CA ALA A 273 12.94 2.73 -20.77
C ALA A 273 13.31 4.18 -21.17
N CYS A 274 13.42 4.45 -22.49
CA CYS A 274 13.65 5.80 -23.01
C CYS A 274 12.52 6.78 -22.60
N LEU A 275 11.26 6.37 -22.76
CA LEU A 275 10.11 7.20 -22.41
C LEU A 275 10.00 7.44 -20.88
N VAL A 276 10.35 6.48 -20.05
CA VAL A 276 10.39 6.67 -18.58
C VAL A 276 11.51 7.64 -18.20
N ASN A 277 12.70 7.54 -18.80
CA ASN A 277 13.79 8.52 -18.62
C ASN A 277 13.34 9.94 -19.01
N ALA A 278 12.64 10.06 -20.15
CA ALA A 278 12.07 11.32 -20.61
C ALA A 278 11.02 11.88 -19.62
N ALA A 279 10.12 11.04 -19.14
CA ALA A 279 9.06 11.44 -18.23
C ALA A 279 9.57 12.02 -16.90
N PHE A 280 10.73 11.57 -16.41
CA PHE A 280 11.35 12.14 -15.23
C PHE A 280 12.08 13.48 -15.50
N ARG A 281 12.35 13.85 -16.74
CA ARG A 281 13.21 14.99 -17.08
C ARG A 281 12.52 16.03 -17.95
N LEU A 282 11.89 15.61 -19.04
CA LEU A 282 11.35 16.53 -20.05
C LEU A 282 10.10 17.26 -19.59
N PRO A 283 9.87 18.49 -20.09
CA PRO A 283 8.61 19.21 -19.90
C PRO A 283 7.40 18.43 -20.48
N PRO A 284 6.19 18.65 -19.97
CA PRO A 284 5.00 17.91 -20.41
C PRO A 284 4.68 18.00 -21.90
N HIS A 285 4.94 19.14 -22.56
CA HIS A 285 4.71 19.30 -24.00
C HIS A 285 5.66 18.44 -24.85
N GLU A 286 6.90 18.24 -24.40
CA GLU A 286 7.86 17.34 -25.03
C GLU A 286 7.42 15.88 -24.88
N MET A 287 6.91 15.52 -23.72
CA MET A 287 6.34 14.19 -23.50
C MET A 287 5.13 13.93 -24.40
N GLN A 288 4.25 14.94 -24.57
CA GLN A 288 3.11 14.82 -25.46
C GLN A 288 3.54 14.55 -26.90
N HIS A 289 4.57 15.26 -27.40
CA HIS A 289 5.12 15.02 -28.71
C HIS A 289 5.66 13.59 -28.88
N LEU A 290 6.35 13.05 -27.86
CA LEU A 290 6.84 11.66 -27.92
C LEU A 290 5.68 10.66 -27.95
N TYR A 291 4.60 10.90 -27.21
CA TYR A 291 3.40 10.06 -27.27
C TYR A 291 2.72 10.12 -28.64
N ASP A 292 2.70 11.29 -29.28
CA ASP A 292 2.11 11.47 -30.61
C ASP A 292 2.95 10.72 -31.66
N LEU A 293 4.28 10.77 -31.61
CA LEU A 293 5.16 9.96 -32.48
C LEU A 293 4.87 8.45 -32.34
N VAL A 294 4.65 7.97 -31.11
CA VAL A 294 4.29 6.55 -30.89
C VAL A 294 2.92 6.23 -31.52
N ARG A 295 1.93 7.13 -31.37
CA ARG A 295 0.58 6.96 -31.95
C ARG A 295 0.59 6.98 -33.47
N ASP A 296 1.41 7.83 -34.05
CA ASP A 296 1.57 7.97 -35.52
C ASP A 296 2.35 6.81 -36.15
N GLY A 297 2.87 5.88 -35.32
CA GLY A 297 3.56 4.69 -35.78
C GLY A 297 4.99 4.94 -36.25
N ALA A 298 5.64 5.99 -35.73
CA ALA A 298 7.08 6.21 -35.99
C ALA A 298 7.90 5.00 -35.51
N SER A 299 9.02 4.76 -36.19
CA SER A 299 9.87 3.62 -35.84
C SER A 299 10.50 3.77 -34.43
N GLU A 300 10.81 2.64 -33.80
CA GLU A 300 11.50 2.62 -32.50
C GLU A 300 12.79 3.46 -32.52
N SER A 301 13.56 3.34 -33.60
CA SER A 301 14.82 4.07 -33.77
C SER A 301 14.63 5.58 -33.89
N GLU A 302 13.57 6.04 -34.56
CA GLU A 302 13.25 7.46 -34.70
C GLU A 302 12.83 8.04 -33.34
N ILE A 303 11.92 7.36 -32.62
CA ILE A 303 11.46 7.83 -31.32
C ILE A 303 12.62 7.83 -30.30
N ALA A 304 13.47 6.79 -30.32
CA ALA A 304 14.62 6.72 -29.42
C ALA A 304 15.64 7.83 -29.72
N ALA A 305 15.94 8.11 -31.02
CA ALA A 305 16.82 9.19 -31.43
C ALA A 305 16.28 10.56 -31.05
N GLU A 306 14.98 10.80 -31.27
CA GLU A 306 14.29 12.03 -30.91
C GLU A 306 14.27 12.24 -29.37
N THR A 307 13.99 11.17 -28.61
CA THR A 307 14.01 11.20 -27.14
C THR A 307 15.41 11.55 -26.63
N LYS A 308 16.45 10.89 -27.17
CA LYS A 308 17.84 11.15 -26.80
C LYS A 308 18.25 12.59 -27.06
N TRP A 309 17.94 13.10 -28.29
CA TRP A 309 18.25 14.47 -28.64
C TRP A 309 17.58 15.48 -27.71
N ARG A 310 16.30 15.30 -27.39
CA ARG A 310 15.56 16.18 -26.46
C ARG A 310 16.15 16.16 -25.06
N LEU A 311 16.53 15.00 -24.55
CA LEU A 311 17.20 14.87 -23.25
C LEU A 311 18.55 15.60 -23.25
N GLU A 312 19.38 15.44 -24.31
CA GLU A 312 20.65 16.14 -24.43
C GLU A 312 20.48 17.67 -24.51
N VAL A 313 19.48 18.14 -25.25
CA VAL A 313 19.14 19.58 -25.34
C VAL A 313 18.67 20.10 -23.98
N TYR A 314 17.83 19.35 -23.30
CA TYR A 314 17.33 19.71 -21.96
C TYR A 314 18.48 19.77 -20.94
N GLU A 315 19.34 18.76 -20.90
CA GLU A 315 20.50 18.72 -20.01
C GLU A 315 21.47 19.87 -20.29
N ARG A 316 21.74 20.18 -21.56
CA ARG A 316 22.61 21.29 -21.97
C ARG A 316 22.06 22.65 -21.60
N ASN A 317 20.77 22.88 -21.79
CA ASN A 317 20.13 24.16 -21.48
C ASN A 317 19.95 24.39 -19.98
N ASN A 318 19.93 23.31 -19.18
CA ASN A 318 19.81 23.35 -17.75
C ASN A 318 21.13 23.08 -17.01
N SER A 319 22.28 23.17 -17.70
CA SER A 319 23.63 23.00 -17.11
C SER A 319 24.00 24.07 -16.04
N GLY A 320 23.05 24.73 -15.45
CA GLY A 320 23.13 25.63 -14.30
C GLY A 320 21.93 25.52 -13.35
N HIS A 321 20.90 24.74 -13.68
CA HIS A 321 19.70 24.45 -12.87
C HIS A 321 18.88 23.32 -13.54
N PRO A 322 18.35 22.36 -12.81
CA PRO A 322 18.38 22.13 -11.39
C PRO A 322 19.50 21.18 -10.95
N ASP A 323 19.72 21.08 -9.63
CA ASP A 323 20.62 20.11 -9.01
C ASP A 323 20.38 18.70 -9.59
N PRO A 324 21.41 18.03 -10.14
CA PRO A 324 21.29 16.68 -10.69
C PRO A 324 20.69 15.66 -9.72
N SER A 325 20.87 15.88 -8.41
CA SER A 325 20.34 15.01 -7.35
C SER A 325 18.79 15.04 -7.23
N LEU A 326 18.12 15.98 -7.91
CA LEU A 326 16.66 16.05 -7.98
C LEU A 326 16.06 15.11 -9.03
N PHE A 327 16.90 14.47 -9.84
CA PHE A 327 16.48 13.50 -10.85
C PHE A 327 16.95 12.10 -10.50
N PRO A 328 16.14 11.08 -10.83
CA PRO A 328 16.58 9.70 -10.62
C PRO A 328 17.75 9.31 -11.53
N PRO A 329 18.54 8.30 -11.16
CA PRO A 329 19.49 7.66 -12.05
C PRO A 329 18.84 7.25 -13.36
N LYS A 330 19.62 7.19 -14.44
CA LYS A 330 19.13 6.74 -15.75
C LYS A 330 18.74 5.26 -15.68
N ILE A 331 17.66 4.95 -16.37
CA ILE A 331 17.15 3.59 -16.53
C ILE A 331 17.88 2.97 -17.70
N ALA A 332 18.63 1.91 -17.43
CA ALA A 332 19.35 1.13 -18.44
C ALA A 332 18.43 0.13 -19.17
N ALA A 333 17.55 -0.52 -18.43
CA ALA A 333 16.63 -1.52 -18.96
C ALA A 333 15.37 -1.69 -18.10
N ILE A 334 14.40 -2.42 -18.66
CA ILE A 334 13.19 -2.86 -17.96
C ILE A 334 13.28 -4.37 -17.77
N SER A 335 12.98 -4.87 -16.56
CA SER A 335 12.91 -6.32 -16.33
C SER A 335 11.84 -6.94 -17.23
N PRO A 336 12.15 -8.02 -17.96
CA PRO A 336 11.21 -8.65 -18.88
C PRO A 336 9.90 -9.05 -18.18
N LYS A 337 8.77 -8.81 -18.86
CA LYS A 337 7.42 -9.16 -18.40
C LYS A 337 7.01 -8.53 -17.05
N SER A 338 7.72 -7.51 -16.58
CA SER A 338 7.40 -6.83 -15.32
C SER A 338 6.32 -5.76 -15.47
N ARG A 339 6.00 -5.30 -16.70
CA ARG A 339 4.99 -4.27 -16.95
C ARG A 339 3.58 -4.78 -16.70
N THR A 340 2.94 -4.31 -15.64
CA THR A 340 1.53 -4.61 -15.32
C THR A 340 0.77 -3.34 -14.96
N SER A 341 -0.56 -3.39 -15.00
CA SER A 341 -1.38 -2.24 -14.63
C SER A 341 -2.59 -2.68 -13.81
N PHE A 342 -3.09 -1.76 -12.97
CA PHE A 342 -4.27 -1.96 -12.14
C PHE A 342 -5.08 -0.67 -12.03
N PRO A 343 -6.43 -0.75 -11.88
CA PRO A 343 -7.28 0.43 -11.78
C PRO A 343 -7.04 1.15 -10.45
N LEU A 344 -7.03 2.49 -10.49
CA LEU A 344 -6.91 3.33 -9.31
C LEU A 344 -8.30 3.67 -8.78
N ARG A 345 -8.47 3.49 -7.47
CA ARG A 345 -9.74 3.69 -6.78
C ARG A 345 -9.51 4.38 -5.45
N MET A 346 -10.49 5.18 -5.05
CA MET A 346 -10.60 5.67 -3.69
C MET A 346 -11.98 5.28 -3.15
N ARG A 347 -12.01 4.53 -2.07
CA ARG A 347 -13.23 4.14 -1.38
C ARG A 347 -13.05 4.21 0.12
N MET A 348 -14.06 4.68 0.80
CA MET A 348 -14.16 4.65 2.25
C MET A 348 -15.49 4.01 2.63
N VAL A 349 -15.51 3.31 3.74
CA VAL A 349 -16.73 2.78 4.33
C VAL A 349 -17.42 3.82 5.18
N ASP A 350 -18.72 3.67 5.40
CA ASP A 350 -19.48 4.53 6.33
C ASP A 350 -19.07 4.27 7.79
N ASN A 351 -18.64 3.06 8.09
CA ASN A 351 -18.19 2.63 9.40
C ASN A 351 -17.21 1.45 9.27
N LEU A 352 -16.15 1.41 10.09
CA LEU A 352 -15.19 0.30 10.10
C LEU A 352 -15.69 -0.92 10.90
N THR A 353 -16.80 -0.78 11.64
CA THR A 353 -17.30 -1.82 12.53
C THR A 353 -18.81 -1.97 12.45
N ALA A 354 -19.27 -3.18 12.72
CA ALA A 354 -20.64 -3.51 13.05
C ALA A 354 -20.65 -4.48 14.26
N GLU A 355 -21.81 -4.96 14.69
CA GLU A 355 -21.88 -5.95 15.75
C GLU A 355 -21.03 -7.19 15.39
N ARG A 356 -20.03 -7.50 16.20
CA ARG A 356 -19.09 -8.61 16.02
C ARG A 356 -18.28 -8.56 14.71
N ILE A 357 -18.17 -7.41 14.07
CA ILE A 357 -17.48 -7.25 12.81
C ILE A 357 -16.52 -6.07 12.89
N ALA A 358 -15.29 -6.26 12.38
CA ALA A 358 -14.32 -5.21 12.10
C ALA A 358 -13.79 -5.33 10.68
N LEU A 359 -13.51 -4.21 10.03
CA LEU A 359 -12.90 -4.14 8.70
C LEU A 359 -11.51 -3.50 8.82
N ILE A 360 -10.51 -4.06 8.13
CA ILE A 360 -9.14 -3.55 8.10
C ILE A 360 -8.64 -3.46 6.63
N GLY A 361 -7.71 -2.53 6.40
CA GLY A 361 -7.09 -2.33 5.10
C GLY A 361 -8.11 -2.08 3.98
N ASP A 362 -7.89 -2.66 2.80
CA ASP A 362 -8.73 -2.42 1.61
C ASP A 362 -10.20 -2.87 1.76
N ALA A 363 -10.53 -3.67 2.78
CA ALA A 363 -11.93 -3.98 3.10
C ALA A 363 -12.67 -2.77 3.70
N GLY A 364 -11.95 -1.91 4.44
CA GLY A 364 -12.46 -0.69 5.06
C GLY A 364 -12.19 0.58 4.24
N HIS A 365 -11.04 0.65 3.59
CA HIS A 365 -10.62 1.85 2.85
C HIS A 365 -9.67 1.49 1.72
N VAL A 366 -9.93 2.01 0.54
CA VAL A 366 -9.04 1.92 -0.62
C VAL A 366 -8.50 3.29 -0.93
N MET A 367 -7.19 3.41 -1.09
CA MET A 367 -6.52 4.68 -1.30
C MET A 367 -5.82 4.72 -2.65
N HIS A 368 -5.74 5.91 -3.24
CA HIS A 368 -4.87 6.17 -4.39
C HIS A 368 -3.40 5.96 -3.98
N PRO A 369 -2.58 5.24 -4.77
CA PRO A 369 -1.20 4.88 -4.39
C PRO A 369 -0.22 6.05 -4.40
N LEU A 370 -0.68 7.30 -4.44
CA LEU A 370 0.09 8.54 -4.54
C LEU A 370 1.25 8.64 -3.53
N ALA A 371 1.10 8.03 -2.36
CA ALA A 371 2.10 8.08 -1.29
C ALA A 371 2.48 6.70 -0.75
N GLY A 372 2.09 5.61 -1.43
CA GLY A 372 2.35 4.25 -0.96
C GLY A 372 1.66 3.89 0.37
N GLN A 373 0.64 4.66 0.80
CA GLN A 373 0.08 4.61 2.15
C GLN A 373 -0.99 3.53 2.37
N GLY A 374 -1.52 2.91 1.32
CA GLY A 374 -2.63 1.95 1.47
C GLY A 374 -2.34 0.83 2.46
N LEU A 375 -1.16 0.19 2.34
CA LEU A 375 -0.75 -0.85 3.28
C LEU A 375 -0.46 -0.27 4.68
N ASN A 376 0.22 0.88 4.76
CA ASN A 376 0.58 1.45 6.06
C ASN A 376 -0.64 1.77 6.89
N MET A 377 -1.69 2.34 6.30
CA MET A 377 -2.98 2.53 6.95
C MET A 377 -3.60 1.20 7.40
N GLY A 378 -3.51 0.16 6.57
CA GLY A 378 -3.96 -1.19 6.93
C GLY A 378 -3.19 -1.80 8.09
N LEU A 379 -1.88 -1.59 8.19
CA LEU A 379 -1.06 -2.02 9.33
C LEU A 379 -1.37 -1.22 10.60
N GLU A 380 -1.63 0.07 10.48
CA GLU A 380 -2.12 0.88 11.60
C GLU A 380 -3.52 0.45 12.07
N ASP A 381 -4.39 -0.02 11.15
CA ASP A 381 -5.66 -0.64 11.53
C ASP A 381 -5.41 -1.91 12.33
N VAL A 382 -4.48 -2.75 11.89
CA VAL A 382 -4.07 -3.97 12.60
C VAL A 382 -3.57 -3.63 14.00
N GLN A 383 -2.63 -2.68 14.11
CA GLN A 383 -2.10 -2.26 15.41
C GLN A 383 -3.20 -1.78 16.36
N CYS A 384 -4.06 -0.88 15.88
CA CYS A 384 -5.14 -0.32 16.67
C CYS A 384 -6.15 -1.39 17.10
N LEU A 385 -6.51 -2.32 16.19
CA LEU A 385 -7.45 -3.40 16.52
C LEU A 385 -6.85 -4.36 17.55
N VAL A 386 -5.59 -4.76 17.39
CA VAL A 386 -4.87 -5.60 18.37
C VAL A 386 -4.84 -4.94 19.74
N ASP A 387 -4.54 -3.65 19.82
CA ASP A 387 -4.48 -2.92 21.10
C ASP A 387 -5.87 -2.81 21.77
N VAL A 388 -6.92 -2.55 21.01
CA VAL A 388 -8.30 -2.51 21.50
C VAL A 388 -8.76 -3.87 22.01
N LEU A 389 -8.52 -4.93 21.24
CA LEU A 389 -8.88 -6.29 21.64
C LEU A 389 -8.08 -6.76 22.86
N LYS A 390 -6.78 -6.43 22.93
CA LYS A 390 -5.93 -6.70 24.10
C LYS A 390 -6.49 -6.05 25.36
N GLN A 391 -6.88 -4.79 25.30
CA GLN A 391 -7.49 -4.10 26.44
C GLN A 391 -8.80 -4.76 26.86
N ALA A 392 -9.65 -5.17 25.90
CA ALA A 392 -10.90 -5.84 26.16
C ALA A 392 -10.69 -7.20 26.85
N VAL A 393 -9.75 -8.02 26.38
CA VAL A 393 -9.41 -9.32 26.98
C VAL A 393 -8.93 -9.13 28.42
N LEU A 394 -8.01 -8.20 28.65
CA LEU A 394 -7.48 -7.91 30.00
C LEU A 394 -8.54 -7.38 30.97
N ALA A 395 -9.55 -6.68 30.45
CA ALA A 395 -10.68 -6.18 31.23
C ALA A 395 -11.83 -7.20 31.39
N GLY A 396 -11.73 -8.39 30.77
CA GLY A 396 -12.81 -9.39 30.75
C GLY A 396 -14.04 -8.96 29.95
N GLU A 397 -13.87 -8.03 28.98
CA GLU A 397 -14.94 -7.57 28.11
C GLU A 397 -15.16 -8.55 26.92
N ASP A 398 -16.36 -8.57 26.37
CA ASP A 398 -16.61 -9.32 25.12
C ASP A 398 -15.97 -8.60 23.93
N ILE A 399 -14.97 -9.26 23.31
CA ILE A 399 -14.19 -8.72 22.17
C ILE A 399 -15.03 -8.36 20.95
N GLY A 400 -16.21 -8.97 20.78
CA GLY A 400 -17.16 -8.68 19.70
C GLY A 400 -18.20 -7.60 20.04
N ALA A 401 -18.21 -7.10 21.27
CA ALA A 401 -19.20 -6.12 21.67
C ALA A 401 -19.02 -4.78 20.93
N CYS A 402 -20.15 -4.15 20.57
CA CYS A 402 -20.14 -2.84 19.90
C CYS A 402 -19.38 -1.77 20.70
N SER A 403 -19.45 -1.81 22.05
CA SER A 403 -18.71 -0.90 22.94
C SER A 403 -17.19 -1.02 22.78
N VAL A 404 -16.67 -2.23 22.59
CA VAL A 404 -15.25 -2.49 22.35
C VAL A 404 -14.87 -2.05 20.93
N LEU A 405 -15.58 -2.52 19.92
CA LEU A 405 -15.27 -2.23 18.53
C LEU A 405 -15.42 -0.75 18.16
N SER A 406 -16.32 -0.03 18.85
CA SER A 406 -16.46 1.43 18.69
C SER A 406 -15.18 2.20 19.04
N ARG A 407 -14.33 1.69 19.95
CA ARG A 407 -13.02 2.28 20.28
C ARG A 407 -12.11 2.23 19.06
N TYR A 408 -12.01 1.09 18.39
CA TYR A 408 -11.26 0.93 17.12
C TYR A 408 -11.79 1.88 16.05
N ASN A 409 -13.10 1.90 15.82
CA ASN A 409 -13.72 2.78 14.83
C ASN A 409 -13.40 4.26 15.09
N LYS A 410 -13.55 4.74 16.33
CA LYS A 410 -13.26 6.15 16.69
C LYS A 410 -11.80 6.54 16.41
N HIS A 411 -10.87 5.64 16.70
CA HIS A 411 -9.44 5.92 16.48
C HIS A 411 -9.06 5.91 15.01
N ARG A 412 -9.59 4.94 14.22
CA ARG A 412 -9.12 4.74 12.85
C ARG A 412 -9.92 5.51 11.81
N TYR A 413 -11.25 5.60 11.97
CA TYR A 413 -12.12 6.20 10.97
C TYR A 413 -11.72 7.64 10.62
N VAL A 414 -11.53 8.50 11.62
CA VAL A 414 -11.16 9.91 11.41
C VAL A 414 -9.77 10.04 10.77
N ARG A 415 -8.81 9.22 11.19
CA ARG A 415 -7.45 9.24 10.63
C ARG A 415 -7.45 8.79 9.17
N ASN A 416 -8.16 7.70 8.87
CA ASN A 416 -8.27 7.17 7.51
C ASN A 416 -8.97 8.19 6.58
N LEU A 417 -10.04 8.83 7.05
CA LEU A 417 -10.76 9.86 6.30
C LEU A 417 -9.87 11.09 6.05
N ALA A 418 -9.12 11.55 7.06
CA ALA A 418 -8.21 12.68 6.92
C ALA A 418 -7.11 12.40 5.89
N MET A 419 -6.50 11.21 5.94
CA MET A 419 -5.46 10.82 4.98
C MET A 419 -6.00 10.73 3.56
N GLN A 420 -7.17 10.13 3.36
CA GLN A 420 -7.82 10.09 2.05
C GLN A 420 -8.12 11.51 1.53
N GLY A 421 -8.61 12.40 2.38
CA GLY A 421 -8.87 13.78 2.01
C GLY A 421 -7.60 14.54 1.60
N ILE A 422 -6.47 14.29 2.26
CA ILE A 422 -5.15 14.85 1.89
C ILE A 422 -4.73 14.35 0.50
N VAL A 423 -4.77 13.05 0.28
CA VAL A 423 -4.36 12.44 -1.00
C VAL A 423 -5.25 12.90 -2.16
N ASP A 424 -6.56 12.98 -1.96
CA ASP A 424 -7.50 13.48 -2.95
C ASP A 424 -7.25 14.95 -3.31
N LYS A 425 -7.01 15.81 -2.33
CA LYS A 425 -6.65 17.21 -2.56
C LYS A 425 -5.32 17.35 -3.30
N ILE A 426 -4.30 16.57 -2.95
CA ILE A 426 -3.03 16.55 -3.67
C ILE A 426 -3.27 16.18 -5.13
N TRP A 427 -4.04 15.12 -5.39
CA TRP A 427 -4.36 14.70 -6.74
C TRP A 427 -5.04 15.81 -7.56
N HIS A 428 -6.04 16.49 -7.01
CA HIS A 428 -6.74 17.60 -7.67
C HIS A 428 -5.83 18.82 -7.91
N ILE A 429 -5.01 19.18 -6.91
CA ILE A 429 -4.10 20.35 -7.00
C ILE A 429 -3.04 20.11 -8.08
N PHE A 430 -2.50 18.89 -8.18
CA PHE A 430 -1.47 18.57 -9.18
C PHE A 430 -2.04 18.23 -10.56
N GLY A 431 -3.30 17.84 -10.65
CA GLY A 431 -4.00 17.60 -11.91
C GLY A 431 -4.37 18.88 -12.68
N THR A 432 -4.27 20.08 -12.06
CA THR A 432 -4.58 21.34 -12.75
C THR A 432 -3.39 21.91 -13.52
N SER A 433 -3.67 22.49 -14.70
CA SER A 433 -2.71 23.25 -15.52
C SER A 433 -2.90 24.77 -15.40
N SER A 434 -3.83 25.24 -14.56
CA SER A 434 -4.08 26.67 -14.35
C SER A 434 -2.84 27.38 -13.79
N TYR A 435 -2.31 28.36 -14.54
CA TYR A 435 -1.07 29.05 -14.18
C TYR A 435 -1.05 29.64 -12.76
N PRO A 436 -2.09 30.32 -12.25
CA PRO A 436 -2.09 30.81 -10.88
C PRO A 436 -1.98 29.70 -9.83
N LEU A 437 -2.64 28.56 -10.06
CA LEU A 437 -2.61 27.43 -9.15
C LEU A 437 -1.25 26.69 -9.21
N VAL A 438 -0.66 26.59 -10.40
CA VAL A 438 0.69 26.05 -10.58
C VAL A 438 1.73 26.92 -9.84
N ALA A 439 1.65 28.24 -9.97
CA ALA A 439 2.52 29.18 -9.25
C ALA A 439 2.34 29.06 -7.73
N ALA A 440 1.10 29.03 -7.26
CA ALA A 440 0.79 28.92 -5.83
C ALA A 440 1.31 27.59 -5.23
N ARG A 441 1.07 26.45 -5.91
CA ARG A 441 1.58 25.15 -5.41
C ARG A 441 3.09 25.08 -5.42
N SER A 442 3.76 25.69 -6.42
CA SER A 442 5.23 25.76 -6.45
C SER A 442 5.79 26.56 -5.25
N LEU A 443 5.15 27.69 -4.92
CA LEU A 443 5.52 28.49 -3.73
C LEU A 443 5.30 27.68 -2.43
N ILE A 444 4.20 26.95 -2.33
CA ILE A 444 3.90 26.11 -1.17
C ILE A 444 4.95 24.99 -1.05
N MET A 445 5.27 24.28 -2.15
CA MET A 445 6.29 23.22 -2.15
C MET A 445 7.64 23.75 -1.70
N ASN A 446 8.12 24.83 -2.31
CA ASN A 446 9.41 25.44 -1.97
C ASN A 446 9.41 25.99 -0.53
N GLY A 447 8.28 26.55 -0.06
CA GLY A 447 8.12 26.98 1.33
C GLY A 447 8.16 25.81 2.32
N LEU A 448 7.52 24.68 1.99
CA LEU A 448 7.60 23.46 2.78
C LEU A 448 9.03 22.91 2.81
N ASP A 449 9.77 23.02 1.71
CA ASP A 449 11.13 22.53 1.62
C ASP A 449 12.10 23.31 2.53
N VAL A 450 11.87 24.60 2.74
CA VAL A 450 12.72 25.47 3.59
C VAL A 450 12.36 25.36 5.08
N LEU A 451 11.13 24.92 5.43
CA LEU A 451 10.64 24.91 6.80
C LEU A 451 10.80 23.52 7.46
N PRO A 452 11.75 23.33 8.40
CA PRO A 452 11.98 22.02 9.04
C PRO A 452 10.76 21.46 9.77
N THR A 453 9.96 22.34 10.40
CA THR A 453 8.72 21.94 11.09
C THR A 453 7.67 21.40 10.13
N ALA A 454 7.57 21.97 8.93
CA ALA A 454 6.65 21.52 7.90
C ALA A 454 7.11 20.18 7.28
N LYS A 455 8.41 20.02 7.03
CA LYS A 455 8.99 18.73 6.60
C LYS A 455 8.68 17.62 7.62
N ARG A 456 8.94 17.88 8.91
CA ARG A 456 8.63 16.94 10.00
C ARG A 456 7.15 16.56 10.04
N PHE A 457 6.27 17.54 9.87
CA PHE A 457 4.82 17.29 9.81
C PHE A 457 4.46 16.41 8.62
N LEU A 458 5.01 16.68 7.42
CA LEU A 458 4.80 15.84 6.24
C LEU A 458 5.30 14.42 6.47
N ILE A 459 6.55 14.25 6.89
CA ILE A 459 7.14 12.92 7.13
C ILE A 459 6.28 12.16 8.15
N ARG A 460 5.93 12.79 9.27
CA ARG A 460 5.14 12.17 10.33
C ARG A 460 3.74 11.73 9.88
N ASN A 461 3.10 12.44 8.95
CA ASN A 461 1.73 12.13 8.53
C ASN A 461 1.64 11.38 7.19
N THR A 462 2.73 11.34 6.40
CA THR A 462 2.72 10.69 5.09
C THR A 462 3.78 9.60 4.94
N MET A 463 4.75 9.50 5.83
CA MET A 463 5.89 8.58 5.73
C MET A 463 6.27 7.91 7.06
N ALA A 464 5.69 8.33 8.19
CA ALA A 464 5.93 7.74 9.52
C ALA A 464 4.83 6.80 9.96
#